data_d5c3e46af244c5a42c36603a372bd255
#
_entry.id   d5c3e46af244c5a42c36603a372bd255
#
_cell.length_a   1.000
_cell.length_b   1.000
_cell.length_c   1.000
_cell.angle_alpha   90.00
_cell.angle_beta   90.00
_cell.angle_gamma   90.00
#
_symmetry.space_group_name_H-M   'P 1'
#
loop_
_entity.id
_entity.type
_entity.pdbx_description
1 polymer ?
#
loop_
_entity_poly.entity_id
_entity_poly.type
_entity_poly.pdbx_seq_one_letter_code
_entity_poly.pdbx_strand_id
1 'polypeptide(L)'
;MNRTFYHKERNRQIKLFKKGFFEDAKVGGYWTFFDENGKSSIVSDLDFILLPEDSPTNLYSYIRQSSQEYFSHYDISWWRQKEDGYSPTGHLVSSQIHCLNHLFALRTDKEAVKLIIENATEMQFDEVLPSLIDNDEHSYISFEFALNNDKLLEENDNGWKRGTLCTSIDVMIIARKGENKWLIPIEWKYTETYSETDLTNKKRIERYAHLIENSAR
;
A
#
# COMPACT_ATOMS: atom_id res chain seq x y z
N MET A 1 -19.96 -8.36 2.49
CA MET A 1 -19.31 -7.68 1.37
C MET A 1 -19.20 -8.60 0.18
N ASN A 2 -19.36 -8.04 -0.95
CA ASN A 2 -19.68 -8.71 -2.18
C ASN A 2 -18.46 -9.50 -2.73
N ARG A 3 -18.34 -10.79 -2.42
CA ARG A 3 -17.41 -11.72 -3.10
C ARG A 3 -17.43 -11.52 -4.63
N THR A 4 -18.51 -10.97 -5.16
CA THR A 4 -18.70 -10.59 -6.56
C THR A 4 -17.74 -9.49 -7.03
N PHE A 5 -17.35 -8.50 -6.22
CA PHE A 5 -16.43 -7.44 -6.69
C PHE A 5 -15.02 -7.99 -6.88
N TYR A 6 -14.47 -8.68 -5.87
CA TYR A 6 -13.17 -9.34 -6.01
C TYR A 6 -13.10 -10.26 -7.24
N HIS A 7 -14.12 -11.11 -7.43
CA HIS A 7 -14.15 -12.01 -8.58
C HIS A 7 -14.27 -11.28 -9.92
N LYS A 8 -15.04 -10.20 -9.98
CA LYS A 8 -15.13 -9.35 -11.18
C LYS A 8 -13.78 -8.73 -11.53
N GLU A 9 -13.11 -8.15 -10.54
CA GLU A 9 -11.82 -7.50 -10.76
C GLU A 9 -10.73 -8.52 -11.10
N ARG A 10 -10.67 -9.64 -10.39
CA ARG A 10 -9.76 -10.72 -10.76
C ARG A 10 -9.96 -11.16 -12.22
N ASN A 11 -11.20 -11.40 -12.61
CA ASN A 11 -11.52 -11.78 -13.99
C ASN A 11 -11.17 -10.67 -14.99
N ARG A 12 -11.31 -9.40 -14.60
CA ARG A 12 -10.90 -8.26 -15.42
C ARG A 12 -9.39 -8.26 -15.63
N GLN A 13 -8.61 -8.43 -14.57
CA GLN A 13 -7.15 -8.49 -14.65
C GLN A 13 -6.66 -9.68 -15.49
N ILE A 14 -7.25 -10.87 -15.33
CA ILE A 14 -6.97 -12.02 -16.18
C ILE A 14 -7.25 -11.73 -17.67
N LYS A 15 -8.32 -11.00 -17.96
CA LYS A 15 -8.63 -10.59 -19.34
C LYS A 15 -7.59 -9.59 -19.88
N LEU A 16 -7.14 -8.64 -19.05
CA LEU A 16 -6.08 -7.69 -19.41
C LEU A 16 -4.77 -8.43 -19.66
N PHE A 17 -4.43 -9.39 -18.81
CA PHE A 17 -3.27 -10.26 -19.01
C PHE A 17 -3.33 -10.96 -20.37
N LYS A 18 -4.44 -11.62 -20.68
CA LYS A 18 -4.64 -12.32 -21.99
C LYS A 18 -4.60 -11.39 -23.21
N LYS A 19 -4.77 -10.08 -23.00
CA LYS A 19 -4.65 -9.05 -24.05
C LYS A 19 -3.23 -8.47 -24.17
N GLY A 20 -2.26 -8.97 -23.41
CA GLY A 20 -0.87 -8.53 -23.44
C GLY A 20 -0.56 -7.23 -22.70
N PHE A 21 -1.44 -6.79 -21.75
CA PHE A 21 -1.17 -5.59 -20.97
C PHE A 21 -0.02 -5.75 -19.98
N PHE A 22 0.43 -6.96 -19.72
CA PHE A 22 1.54 -7.27 -18.82
C PHE A 22 2.79 -7.73 -19.62
N GLU A 23 2.96 -7.21 -20.82
CA GLU A 23 4.09 -7.54 -21.70
C GLU A 23 4.17 -9.06 -21.96
N ASP A 24 5.39 -9.64 -21.90
CA ASP A 24 5.62 -11.08 -22.09
C ASP A 24 5.58 -11.87 -20.77
N ALA A 25 5.07 -11.25 -19.69
CA ALA A 25 4.96 -11.89 -18.38
C ALA A 25 4.11 -13.16 -18.42
N LYS A 26 4.40 -14.08 -17.51
CA LYS A 26 3.67 -15.33 -17.33
C LYS A 26 2.92 -15.34 -15.99
N VAL A 27 1.77 -15.99 -15.99
CA VAL A 27 1.02 -16.36 -14.79
C VAL A 27 1.30 -17.80 -14.39
N GLY A 28 0.79 -18.19 -13.23
CA GLY A 28 1.05 -19.52 -12.66
C GLY A 28 1.84 -19.42 -11.36
N GLY A 29 1.96 -18.23 -10.82
CA GLY A 29 2.56 -18.02 -9.51
C GLY A 29 1.78 -18.68 -8.39
N TYR A 30 2.31 -18.62 -7.18
CA TYR A 30 1.73 -19.26 -6.01
C TYR A 30 1.22 -18.23 -5.00
N TRP A 31 0.32 -18.69 -4.13
CA TRP A 31 -0.17 -17.91 -3.00
C TRP A 31 -0.27 -18.75 -1.74
N THR A 32 0.11 -18.16 -0.60
CA THR A 32 -0.04 -18.80 0.70
C THR A 32 -1.35 -18.35 1.33
N PHE A 33 -2.26 -19.29 1.51
CA PHE A 33 -3.50 -19.09 2.25
C PHE A 33 -3.30 -19.48 3.70
N PHE A 34 -4.01 -18.80 4.61
CA PHE A 34 -4.08 -19.17 6.01
C PHE A 34 -5.53 -19.50 6.34
N ASP A 35 -5.74 -20.63 7.01
CA ASP A 35 -7.05 -21.01 7.54
C ASP A 35 -7.36 -20.24 8.86
N GLU A 36 -8.53 -20.46 9.41
CA GLU A 36 -8.98 -19.86 10.67
C GLU A 36 -8.09 -20.18 11.88
N ASN A 37 -7.33 -21.28 11.82
CA ASN A 37 -6.40 -21.73 12.85
C ASN A 37 -4.96 -21.22 12.59
N GLY A 38 -4.77 -20.40 11.54
CA GLY A 38 -3.46 -19.90 11.15
C GLY A 38 -2.56 -20.88 10.42
N LYS A 39 -3.08 -22.08 10.04
CA LYS A 39 -2.33 -23.06 9.26
C LYS A 39 -2.22 -22.58 7.81
N SER A 40 -0.99 -22.53 7.30
CA SER A 40 -0.73 -22.12 5.93
C SER A 40 -0.87 -23.26 4.93
N SER A 41 -1.39 -22.94 3.76
CA SER A 41 -1.38 -23.81 2.57
C SER A 41 -0.92 -23.02 1.36
N ILE A 42 -0.08 -23.62 0.51
CA ILE A 42 0.41 -23.01 -0.72
C ILE A 42 -0.42 -23.58 -1.87
N VAL A 43 -0.95 -22.68 -2.71
CA VAL A 43 -1.64 -23.05 -3.96
C VAL A 43 -0.85 -22.44 -5.10
N SER A 44 -0.43 -23.27 -6.05
CA SER A 44 0.34 -22.89 -7.23
C SER A 44 -0.54 -22.83 -8.49
N ASP A 45 0.03 -22.41 -9.60
CA ASP A 45 -0.60 -22.33 -10.92
C ASP A 45 -1.83 -21.41 -10.96
N LEU A 46 -1.77 -20.31 -10.20
CA LEU A 46 -2.85 -19.35 -10.16
C LEU A 46 -2.78 -18.38 -11.35
N ASP A 47 -3.87 -18.33 -12.12
CA ASP A 47 -4.00 -17.54 -13.36
C ASP A 47 -4.12 -16.01 -13.14
N PHE A 48 -4.08 -15.57 -11.89
CA PHE A 48 -4.11 -14.16 -11.46
C PHE A 48 -2.88 -13.76 -10.65
N ILE A 49 -1.84 -14.60 -10.65
CA ILE A 49 -0.55 -14.30 -10.02
C ILE A 49 0.56 -14.52 -11.05
N LEU A 50 1.34 -13.48 -11.29
CA LEU A 50 2.51 -13.55 -12.15
C LEU A 50 3.57 -14.46 -11.53
N LEU A 51 4.41 -15.05 -12.36
CA LEU A 51 5.61 -15.74 -11.87
C LEU A 51 6.51 -14.74 -11.10
N PRO A 52 7.30 -15.21 -10.13
CA PRO A 52 8.15 -14.32 -9.32
C PRO A 52 9.06 -13.42 -10.16
N GLU A 53 9.70 -13.96 -11.19
CA GLU A 53 10.56 -13.21 -12.11
C GLU A 53 9.83 -12.15 -12.93
N ASP A 54 8.54 -12.34 -13.17
CA ASP A 54 7.69 -11.44 -13.95
C ASP A 54 6.91 -10.44 -13.06
N SER A 55 6.98 -10.61 -11.75
CA SER A 55 6.20 -9.80 -10.80
C SER A 55 6.38 -8.27 -10.94
N PRO A 56 7.55 -7.73 -11.34
CA PRO A 56 7.70 -6.30 -11.58
C PRO A 56 6.80 -5.75 -12.70
N THR A 57 6.35 -6.59 -13.65
CA THR A 57 5.44 -6.15 -14.72
C THR A 57 4.03 -5.84 -14.25
N ASN A 58 3.71 -6.15 -12.99
CA ASN A 58 2.48 -5.72 -12.33
C ASN A 58 2.44 -4.19 -12.10
N LEU A 59 3.60 -3.55 -12.10
CA LEU A 59 3.73 -2.09 -12.11
C LEU A 59 3.72 -1.57 -13.56
N TYR A 60 3.04 -0.45 -13.80
CA TYR A 60 3.10 0.20 -15.11
C TYR A 60 4.54 0.54 -15.49
N SER A 61 4.89 0.31 -16.76
CA SER A 61 6.26 0.42 -17.26
C SER A 61 6.94 1.74 -16.90
N TYR A 62 6.20 2.86 -16.96
CA TYR A 62 6.74 4.20 -16.71
C TYR A 62 7.02 4.51 -15.22
N ILE A 63 6.46 3.74 -14.27
CA ILE A 63 6.76 3.89 -12.83
C ILE A 63 7.60 2.72 -12.28
N ARG A 64 7.75 1.65 -13.04
CA ARG A 64 8.31 0.37 -12.57
C ARG A 64 9.67 0.54 -11.91
N GLN A 65 10.60 1.15 -12.62
CA GLN A 65 11.95 1.34 -12.09
C GLN A 65 11.94 2.31 -10.91
N SER A 66 11.36 3.49 -11.07
CA SER A 66 11.38 4.54 -10.05
C SER A 66 10.64 4.17 -8.76
N SER A 67 9.57 3.38 -8.85
CA SER A 67 8.89 2.90 -7.64
C SER A 67 9.68 1.81 -6.92
N GLN A 68 10.39 0.93 -7.62
CA GLN A 68 11.28 -0.05 -6.99
C GLN A 68 12.49 0.64 -6.33
N GLU A 69 13.08 1.64 -6.99
CA GLU A 69 14.15 2.46 -6.41
C GLU A 69 13.67 3.19 -5.16
N TYR A 70 12.46 3.76 -5.17
CA TYR A 70 11.86 4.41 -4.01
C TYR A 70 11.68 3.43 -2.85
N PHE A 71 11.10 2.25 -3.08
CA PHE A 71 10.91 1.23 -2.06
C PHE A 71 12.25 0.75 -1.48
N SER A 72 13.24 0.52 -2.34
CA SER A 72 14.58 0.14 -1.92
C SER A 72 15.28 1.23 -1.11
N HIS A 73 15.20 2.50 -1.57
CA HIS A 73 15.85 3.63 -0.91
C HIS A 73 15.32 3.89 0.51
N TYR A 74 14.02 3.73 0.69
CA TYR A 74 13.36 3.97 1.97
C TYR A 74 13.13 2.70 2.80
N ASP A 75 13.74 1.59 2.41
CA ASP A 75 13.58 0.27 3.06
C ASP A 75 12.12 -0.13 3.27
N ILE A 76 11.30 0.05 2.23
CA ILE A 76 9.88 -0.30 2.25
C ILE A 76 9.73 -1.73 1.74
N SER A 77 9.03 -2.56 2.50
CA SER A 77 8.74 -3.93 2.09
C SER A 77 7.59 -3.99 1.10
N TRP A 78 7.76 -4.85 0.09
CA TRP A 78 6.66 -5.24 -0.78
C TRP A 78 5.74 -6.22 -0.06
N TRP A 79 4.45 -6.08 -0.27
CA TRP A 79 3.48 -6.91 0.40
C TRP A 79 3.61 -8.39 0.02
N ARG A 80 3.73 -9.26 1.03
CA ARG A 80 3.82 -10.73 0.93
C ARG A 80 4.92 -11.31 0.03
N GLN A 81 6.02 -10.64 -0.11
CA GLN A 81 7.24 -11.25 -0.64
C GLN A 81 8.01 -11.91 0.52
N LYS A 82 8.20 -13.23 0.42
CA LYS A 82 8.82 -13.99 1.52
C LYS A 82 10.32 -14.16 1.40
N GLU A 83 10.90 -14.08 0.21
CA GLU A 83 12.27 -14.55 0.00
C GLU A 83 13.32 -13.46 0.00
N ASP A 84 13.00 -12.27 -0.49
CA ASP A 84 13.94 -11.15 -0.49
C ASP A 84 13.33 -9.80 -0.08
N GLY A 85 12.00 -9.66 -0.13
CA GLY A 85 11.31 -8.41 0.23
C GLY A 85 11.54 -7.25 -0.74
N TYR A 86 12.29 -7.45 -1.81
CA TYR A 86 12.74 -6.39 -2.71
C TYR A 86 12.00 -6.32 -4.04
N SER A 87 11.11 -7.25 -4.31
CA SER A 87 10.34 -7.29 -5.55
C SER A 87 8.86 -7.02 -5.34
N PRO A 88 8.18 -6.35 -6.28
CA PRO A 88 6.73 -6.18 -6.25
C PRO A 88 6.00 -7.53 -6.22
N THR A 89 4.81 -7.57 -5.64
CA THR A 89 4.00 -8.79 -5.70
C THR A 89 3.44 -9.03 -7.10
N GLY A 90 3.46 -10.28 -7.55
CA GLY A 90 2.81 -10.71 -8.80
C GLY A 90 1.29 -10.81 -8.72
N HIS A 91 0.67 -10.55 -7.57
CA HIS A 91 -0.77 -10.65 -7.37
C HIS A 91 -1.52 -9.52 -8.10
N LEU A 92 -2.22 -9.84 -9.19
CA LEU A 92 -2.82 -8.86 -10.11
C LEU A 92 -3.92 -7.96 -9.48
N VAL A 93 -4.43 -8.32 -8.31
CA VAL A 93 -5.40 -7.51 -7.56
C VAL A 93 -4.85 -7.02 -6.22
N SER A 94 -3.53 -6.80 -6.14
CA SER A 94 -2.88 -6.22 -4.97
C SER A 94 -3.24 -4.75 -4.78
N SER A 95 -3.67 -4.36 -3.58
CA SER A 95 -3.95 -2.96 -3.23
C SER A 95 -2.70 -2.11 -3.28
N GLN A 96 -1.55 -2.59 -2.79
CA GLN A 96 -0.29 -1.86 -2.83
C GLN A 96 0.11 -1.52 -4.27
N ILE A 97 0.09 -2.51 -5.18
CA ILE A 97 0.39 -2.29 -6.60
C ILE A 97 -0.63 -1.34 -7.25
N HIS A 98 -1.92 -1.52 -6.93
CA HIS A 98 -2.97 -0.67 -7.46
C HIS A 98 -2.80 0.79 -6.99
N CYS A 99 -2.48 1.01 -5.74
CA CYS A 99 -2.17 2.32 -5.18
C CYS A 99 -1.01 3.00 -5.95
N LEU A 100 0.11 2.28 -6.10
CA LEU A 100 1.28 2.79 -6.83
C LEU A 100 0.96 3.10 -8.30
N ASN A 101 0.27 2.21 -8.99
CA ASN A 101 -0.11 2.42 -10.38
C ASN A 101 -1.00 3.66 -10.59
N HIS A 102 -1.73 4.10 -9.57
CA HIS A 102 -2.59 5.29 -9.65
C HIS A 102 -1.90 6.57 -9.18
N LEU A 103 -1.07 6.49 -8.16
CA LEU A 103 -0.59 7.69 -7.48
C LEU A 103 0.90 7.97 -7.65
N PHE A 104 1.72 6.94 -7.95
CA PHE A 104 3.17 7.12 -7.92
C PHE A 104 3.68 8.13 -8.95
N ALA A 105 3.13 8.12 -10.17
CA ALA A 105 3.50 9.08 -11.20
C ALA A 105 3.13 10.53 -10.85
N LEU A 106 2.12 10.71 -10.01
CA LEU A 106 1.61 12.02 -9.63
C LEU A 106 2.38 12.63 -8.45
N ARG A 107 3.23 11.83 -7.77
CA ARG A 107 3.88 12.24 -6.53
C ARG A 107 4.73 13.51 -6.64
N THR A 108 5.23 13.85 -7.82
CA THR A 108 6.03 15.05 -8.08
C THR A 108 5.23 16.20 -8.70
N ASP A 109 3.94 16.00 -8.96
CA ASP A 109 3.06 17.02 -9.50
C ASP A 109 2.21 17.64 -8.38
N LYS A 110 2.66 18.80 -7.90
CA LYS A 110 2.02 19.51 -6.79
C LYS A 110 0.55 19.81 -7.05
N GLU A 111 0.21 20.25 -8.24
CA GLU A 111 -1.15 20.65 -8.60
C GLU A 111 -2.06 19.43 -8.75
N ALA A 112 -1.58 18.34 -9.33
CA ALA A 112 -2.34 17.10 -9.41
C ALA A 112 -2.62 16.51 -8.02
N VAL A 113 -1.63 16.52 -7.12
CA VAL A 113 -1.81 16.04 -5.75
C VAL A 113 -2.80 16.92 -4.98
N LYS A 114 -2.70 18.25 -5.14
CA LYS A 114 -3.65 19.19 -4.55
C LYS A 114 -5.08 18.89 -5.01
N LEU A 115 -5.29 18.74 -6.31
CA LEU A 115 -6.59 18.45 -6.87
C LEU A 115 -7.19 17.15 -6.34
N ILE A 116 -6.37 16.10 -6.19
CA ILE A 116 -6.80 14.82 -5.62
C ILE A 116 -7.34 14.99 -4.20
N ILE A 117 -6.58 15.64 -3.32
CA ILE A 117 -7.01 15.79 -1.92
C ILE A 117 -8.21 16.74 -1.77
N GLU A 118 -8.28 17.79 -2.58
CA GLU A 118 -9.42 18.72 -2.58
C GLU A 118 -10.71 18.01 -2.99
N ASN A 119 -10.65 17.17 -4.03
CA ASN A 119 -11.82 16.37 -4.45
C ASN A 119 -12.18 15.28 -3.44
N ALA A 120 -11.20 14.66 -2.80
CA ALA A 120 -11.45 13.57 -1.85
C ALA A 120 -12.00 14.07 -0.51
N THR A 121 -11.60 15.27 -0.08
CA THR A 121 -11.97 15.84 1.23
C THR A 121 -13.08 16.88 1.15
N GLU A 122 -13.44 17.32 -0.06
CA GLU A 122 -14.33 18.47 -0.31
C GLU A 122 -13.82 19.78 0.36
N MET A 123 -12.51 19.84 0.62
CA MET A 123 -11.87 20.99 1.24
C MET A 123 -10.94 21.68 0.25
N GLN A 124 -10.80 23.01 0.36
CA GLN A 124 -9.80 23.76 -0.38
C GLN A 124 -8.54 23.93 0.46
N PHE A 125 -7.38 23.76 -0.16
CA PHE A 125 -6.06 23.95 0.46
C PHE A 125 -5.29 25.05 -0.28
N ASP A 126 -4.45 25.78 0.43
CA ASP A 126 -3.60 26.81 -0.20
C ASP A 126 -2.52 26.16 -1.04
N GLU A 127 -1.89 25.13 -0.48
CA GLU A 127 -0.88 24.34 -1.19
C GLU A 127 -0.69 22.94 -0.57
N VAL A 128 -0.09 22.05 -1.36
CA VAL A 128 0.49 20.79 -0.87
C VAL A 128 1.97 21.05 -0.56
N LEU A 129 2.43 20.52 0.56
CA LEU A 129 3.79 20.66 1.03
C LEU A 129 4.64 19.44 0.63
N PRO A 130 5.95 19.63 0.42
CA PRO A 130 6.85 18.52 0.20
C PRO A 130 6.78 17.46 1.31
N SER A 131 7.00 16.22 0.93
CA SER A 131 7.08 15.10 1.87
C SER A 131 8.33 15.23 2.73
N LEU A 132 8.19 15.78 3.93
CA LEU A 132 9.29 15.94 4.88
C LEU A 132 9.86 14.59 5.38
N ILE A 133 9.07 13.53 5.20
CA ILE A 133 9.41 12.21 5.75
C ILE A 133 10.40 11.48 4.86
N ASP A 134 10.24 11.64 3.56
CA ASP A 134 11.13 11.06 2.58
C ASP A 134 12.32 11.97 2.27
N ASN A 135 12.45 13.11 2.95
CA ASN A 135 13.48 14.12 2.68
C ASN A 135 13.58 14.51 1.17
N ASP A 136 12.48 14.35 0.46
CA ASP A 136 12.39 14.61 -0.97
C ASP A 136 11.58 15.89 -1.20
N GLU A 137 12.30 17.01 -1.40
CA GLU A 137 11.70 18.33 -1.63
C GLU A 137 10.85 18.39 -2.90
N HIS A 138 10.95 17.39 -3.78
CA HIS A 138 10.23 17.30 -5.03
C HIS A 138 9.09 16.30 -5.03
N SER A 139 8.86 15.62 -3.91
CA SER A 139 7.76 14.67 -3.75
C SER A 139 6.72 15.20 -2.78
N TYR A 140 5.45 15.06 -3.12
CA TYR A 140 4.30 15.50 -2.33
C TYR A 140 3.49 14.32 -1.77
N ILE A 141 3.87 13.09 -2.10
CA ILE A 141 3.23 11.86 -1.63
C ILE A 141 4.29 10.95 -1.02
N SER A 142 4.08 10.52 0.22
CA SER A 142 4.83 9.42 0.86
C SER A 142 4.01 8.15 0.82
N PHE A 143 4.61 7.04 0.39
CA PHE A 143 3.98 5.73 0.38
C PHE A 143 4.40 4.90 1.59
N GLU A 144 3.51 3.99 2.04
CA GLU A 144 3.73 3.12 3.20
C GLU A 144 4.28 3.90 4.39
N PHE A 145 3.64 5.02 4.67
CA PHE A 145 4.09 5.94 5.69
C PHE A 145 4.04 5.30 7.07
N ALA A 146 5.15 5.31 7.78
CA ALA A 146 5.24 4.96 9.18
C ALA A 146 6.08 6.01 9.92
N LEU A 147 5.73 6.30 11.16
CA LEU A 147 6.53 7.20 11.98
C LEU A 147 7.86 6.52 12.33
N ASN A 148 8.97 7.19 11.99
CA ASN A 148 10.29 6.72 12.39
C ASN A 148 10.45 6.80 13.92
N ASN A 149 11.01 5.78 14.53
CA ASN A 149 11.22 5.67 15.98
C ASN A 149 9.94 5.52 16.80
N ASP A 150 9.11 4.57 16.46
CA ASP A 150 7.84 4.46 17.11
C ASP A 150 7.87 3.78 18.47
N LYS A 151 8.56 4.43 19.42
CA LYS A 151 8.36 4.15 20.83
C LYS A 151 6.91 4.40 21.29
N LEU A 152 6.16 5.23 20.53
CA LEU A 152 4.75 5.51 20.79
C LEU A 152 3.87 4.30 20.49
N LEU A 153 4.16 3.56 19.44
CA LEU A 153 3.37 2.40 19.04
C LEU A 153 3.94 1.08 19.57
N GLU A 154 5.08 1.12 20.30
CA GLU A 154 5.76 -0.07 20.83
C GLU A 154 5.95 -1.19 19.78
N GLU A 155 6.04 -0.78 18.51
CA GLU A 155 6.21 -1.69 17.39
C GLU A 155 7.68 -2.06 17.29
N ASN A 156 8.04 -3.12 17.94
CA ASN A 156 9.19 -4.01 17.78
C ASN A 156 10.63 -3.48 17.76
N ASP A 157 11.35 -3.93 18.74
CA ASP A 157 12.81 -4.01 18.73
C ASP A 157 13.39 -4.99 17.68
N ASN A 158 12.55 -5.69 16.91
CA ASN A 158 12.94 -6.80 16.03
C ASN A 158 12.81 -6.49 14.53
N GLY A 159 13.26 -5.31 14.10
CA GLY A 159 13.45 -5.06 12.67
C GLY A 159 12.17 -4.79 11.88
N TRP A 160 11.32 -3.88 12.39
CA TRP A 160 10.21 -3.39 11.59
C TRP A 160 10.70 -2.68 10.31
N LYS A 161 9.93 -2.83 9.27
CA LYS A 161 10.12 -2.09 8.02
C LYS A 161 8.80 -1.47 7.61
N ARG A 162 8.83 -0.31 6.97
CA ARG A 162 7.65 0.27 6.32
C ARG A 162 7.02 -0.78 5.40
N GLY A 163 5.69 -0.90 5.43
CA GLY A 163 4.96 -1.91 4.65
C GLY A 163 4.92 -3.32 5.27
N THR A 164 5.66 -3.58 6.36
CA THR A 164 5.58 -4.86 7.09
C THR A 164 5.99 -4.70 8.54
N LEU A 165 5.41 -5.53 9.42
CA LEU A 165 5.68 -5.59 10.87
C LEU A 165 5.47 -4.26 11.63
N CYS A 166 4.93 -3.23 10.98
CA CYS A 166 4.54 -1.97 11.60
C CYS A 166 3.19 -1.53 11.05
N THR A 167 2.57 -0.56 11.71
CA THR A 167 1.39 0.13 11.18
C THR A 167 1.84 1.16 10.16
N SER A 168 1.62 0.88 8.89
CA SER A 168 1.86 1.80 7.78
C SER A 168 0.54 2.38 7.29
N ILE A 169 0.59 3.63 6.86
CA ILE A 169 -0.49 4.29 6.12
C ILE A 169 -0.11 4.21 4.64
N ASP A 170 -1.01 3.68 3.80
CA ASP A 170 -0.70 3.44 2.38
C ASP A 170 -0.17 4.70 1.68
N VAL A 171 -0.77 5.86 1.98
CA VAL A 171 -0.35 7.16 1.43
C VAL A 171 -0.50 8.27 2.48
N MET A 172 0.51 9.13 2.60
CA MET A 172 0.47 10.34 3.41
C MET A 172 0.76 11.56 2.53
N ILE A 173 -0.10 12.57 2.65
CA ILE A 173 0.07 13.88 2.01
C ILE A 173 0.01 14.96 3.09
N ILE A 174 0.82 16.00 2.93
CA ILE A 174 0.82 17.16 3.81
C ILE A 174 0.32 18.36 3.02
N ALA A 175 -0.67 19.06 3.55
CA ALA A 175 -1.21 20.27 2.91
C ALA A 175 -1.26 21.44 3.91
N ARG A 176 -1.35 22.66 3.39
CA ARG A 176 -1.53 23.88 4.18
C ARG A 176 -2.88 24.52 3.88
N LYS A 177 -3.55 24.99 4.95
CA LYS A 177 -4.76 25.79 4.86
C LYS A 177 -4.70 26.89 5.93
N GLY A 178 -4.55 28.12 5.51
CA GLY A 178 -4.21 29.23 6.41
C GLY A 178 -2.86 28.97 7.09
N GLU A 179 -2.83 29.12 8.38
CA GLU A 179 -1.63 28.85 9.20
C GLU A 179 -1.48 27.38 9.60
N ASN A 180 -2.46 26.53 9.29
CA ASN A 180 -2.47 25.14 9.74
C ASN A 180 -1.89 24.20 8.71
N LYS A 181 -1.06 23.25 9.17
CA LYS A 181 -0.64 22.09 8.42
C LYS A 181 -1.62 20.94 8.66
N TRP A 182 -2.05 20.31 7.58
CA TRP A 182 -2.96 19.17 7.58
C TRP A 182 -2.20 17.92 7.16
N LEU A 183 -2.32 16.87 7.95
CA LEU A 183 -1.89 15.53 7.59
C LEU A 183 -3.09 14.80 7.00
N ILE A 184 -2.95 14.31 5.79
CA ILE A 184 -4.01 13.65 5.04
C ILE A 184 -3.59 12.21 4.80
N PRO A 185 -3.97 11.29 5.71
CA PRO A 185 -3.74 9.87 5.53
C PRO A 185 -4.76 9.29 4.56
N ILE A 186 -4.29 8.48 3.63
CA ILE A 186 -5.12 7.75 2.68
C ILE A 186 -4.87 6.26 2.87
N GLU A 187 -5.91 5.53 3.19
CA GLU A 187 -5.90 4.08 3.24
C GLU A 187 -6.51 3.54 1.94
N TRP A 188 -5.70 2.89 1.13
CA TRP A 188 -6.08 2.43 -0.20
C TRP A 188 -6.65 1.01 -0.15
N LYS A 189 -7.89 0.84 -0.53
CA LYS A 189 -8.52 -0.48 -0.63
C LYS A 189 -8.98 -0.74 -2.06
N TYR A 190 -8.60 -1.88 -2.59
CA TYR A 190 -8.95 -2.28 -3.96
C TYR A 190 -9.96 -3.43 -3.97
N THR A 191 -9.54 -4.61 -3.55
CA THR A 191 -10.40 -5.80 -3.61
C THR A 191 -10.59 -6.48 -2.26
N GLU A 192 -10.06 -5.91 -1.20
CA GLU A 192 -10.16 -6.44 0.15
C GLU A 192 -11.63 -6.52 0.57
N THR A 193 -11.99 -7.69 1.03
CA THR A 193 -13.31 -7.92 1.59
C THR A 193 -13.16 -8.22 3.07
N TYR A 194 -13.75 -7.38 3.89
CA TYR A 194 -13.92 -7.68 5.30
C TYR A 194 -15.20 -8.49 5.44
N SER A 195 -15.10 -9.70 6.01
CA SER A 195 -16.27 -10.49 6.37
C SER A 195 -17.00 -9.82 7.54
N GLU A 196 -18.25 -10.21 7.80
CA GLU A 196 -18.98 -9.80 9.01
C GLU A 196 -18.34 -10.35 10.31
N THR A 197 -17.29 -11.14 10.18
CA THR A 197 -16.53 -11.67 11.31
C THR A 197 -15.82 -10.52 12.03
N ASP A 198 -15.96 -10.49 13.33
CA ASP A 198 -15.21 -9.55 14.18
C ASP A 198 -13.71 -9.80 14.03
N LEU A 199 -13.02 -8.87 13.40
CA LEU A 199 -11.58 -8.90 13.20
C LEU A 199 -10.83 -8.19 14.35
N THR A 200 -11.52 -7.89 15.43
CA THR A 200 -10.95 -7.25 16.62
C THR A 200 -9.80 -8.08 17.16
N ASN A 201 -8.63 -7.52 17.14
CA ASN A 201 -7.43 -8.14 17.70
C ASN A 201 -7.10 -7.50 19.06
N LYS A 202 -7.39 -8.22 20.15
CA LYS A 202 -7.15 -7.74 21.51
C LYS A 202 -5.73 -7.25 21.74
N LYS A 203 -4.72 -7.97 21.22
CA LYS A 203 -3.31 -7.58 21.34
C LYS A 203 -3.01 -6.25 20.63
N ARG A 204 -3.67 -5.97 19.50
CA ARG A 204 -3.55 -4.67 18.83
C ARG A 204 -4.22 -3.56 19.62
N ILE A 205 -5.41 -3.81 20.15
CA ILE A 205 -6.11 -2.82 20.99
C ILE A 205 -5.28 -2.48 22.24
N GLU A 206 -4.79 -3.49 22.95
CA GLU A 206 -3.94 -3.31 24.13
C GLU A 206 -2.68 -2.50 23.79
N ARG A 207 -2.06 -2.77 22.64
CA ARG A 207 -0.89 -2.02 22.16
C ARG A 207 -1.16 -0.53 21.97
N TYR A 208 -2.33 -0.16 21.48
CA TYR A 208 -2.69 1.22 21.19
C TYR A 208 -3.53 1.89 22.28
N ALA A 209 -3.93 1.18 23.34
CA ALA A 209 -4.79 1.71 24.39
C ALA A 209 -4.23 2.98 25.04
N HIS A 210 -2.92 3.00 25.31
CA HIS A 210 -2.25 4.15 25.90
C HIS A 210 -2.31 5.43 25.04
N LEU A 211 -2.38 5.30 23.71
CA LEU A 211 -2.51 6.45 22.82
C LEU A 211 -3.92 7.03 22.89
N ILE A 212 -4.94 6.17 22.98
CA ILE A 212 -6.34 6.57 23.07
C ILE A 212 -6.57 7.29 24.40
N GLU A 213 -6.05 6.77 25.52
CA GLU A 213 -6.18 7.37 26.83
C GLU A 213 -5.49 8.74 26.94
N ASN A 214 -4.35 8.92 26.27
CA ASN A 214 -3.63 10.18 26.25
C ASN A 214 -4.21 11.22 25.28
N SER A 215 -4.96 10.79 24.27
CA SER A 215 -5.62 11.69 23.31
C SER A 215 -6.92 12.29 23.82
N ALA A 216 -7.47 11.77 24.92
CA ALA A 216 -8.71 12.25 25.54
C ALA A 216 -8.47 13.36 26.58
N ARG A 217 -7.27 13.88 26.70
CA ARG A 217 -6.87 15.01 27.54
C ARG A 217 -6.48 16.22 26.67
#